data_516eb31c3a90dd6913f05b0d04d27859
#
_entry.id   516eb31c3a90dd6913f05b0d04d27859
#
_cell.length_a   1.000
_cell.length_b   1.000
_cell.length_c   1.000
_cell.angle_alpha   90.00
_cell.angle_beta   90.00
_cell.angle_gamma   90.00
#
_symmetry.space_group_name_H-M   'P 1'
#
loop_
_entity.id
_entity.type
_entity.pdbx_description
1 polymer ?
#
loop_
_entity_poly.entity_id
_entity_poly.type
_entity_poly.pdbx_seq_one_letter_code
_entity_poly.pdbx_strand_id
1 'polypeptide(L)'
;HHRPGMVNLQQYHLEEALVARARAVPGIELRWKNKVTGLRPGRDRVDVTIDTPDGPYAMSCEWLVACDGARSPVRGMMGLESEGQVFRDRFLIADIHMQSDFPPERWFWFDPPFHPGQSVLLHRQADDVWRVDFQLGWDADPDEEKKPERILPRLRAMLGPDARFDIEWASVYTFQCRRMKRFRHGRVVFAGDWAHLVSPFGARGANSGFQDADNLAWKLELVLSGRAPEALVESYDVERTRAADENLLNSTRSTDFITPKSPASRTFRDAVLQLAKRHPFARRLVNSGRLSVPAVLSDSPLNTPDRDPDFPSGPGEMIPGAPAADAPVSGPDGPWLLHYLERGFTLLAFGPVPPDAVAIWSSCGMAYELIICDLRSLSGHATACTSHTWPPDTVA
;
A
#
# COMPACT_ATOMS: atom_id res chain seq x y z
N HIS A 1 4.42 -8.62 -19.17
CA HIS A 1 4.55 -7.48 -18.25
C HIS A 1 6.01 -7.04 -18.25
N HIS A 2 6.26 -5.74 -18.40
CA HIS A 2 7.64 -5.22 -18.39
C HIS A 2 8.14 -4.95 -16.96
N ARG A 3 7.24 -4.85 -15.99
CA ARG A 3 7.57 -4.70 -14.57
C ARG A 3 7.26 -5.98 -13.82
N PRO A 4 8.07 -6.38 -12.82
CA PRO A 4 7.76 -7.52 -11.98
C PRO A 4 6.47 -7.28 -11.20
N GLY A 5 5.66 -8.33 -11.00
CA GLY A 5 4.41 -8.23 -10.25
C GLY A 5 4.60 -7.98 -8.76
N MET A 6 5.79 -8.27 -8.23
CA MET A 6 6.19 -8.01 -6.84
C MET A 6 7.70 -7.90 -6.73
N VAL A 7 8.15 -7.02 -5.85
CA VAL A 7 9.55 -6.89 -5.42
C VAL A 7 9.59 -7.02 -3.91
N ASN A 8 10.45 -7.90 -3.39
CA ASN A 8 10.79 -7.94 -1.97
C ASN A 8 12.00 -7.04 -1.74
N LEU A 9 11.85 -6.09 -0.84
CA LEU A 9 12.89 -5.14 -0.48
C LEU A 9 12.81 -4.85 1.02
N GLN A 10 13.95 -4.82 1.69
CA GLN A 10 14.00 -4.37 3.07
C GLN A 10 13.60 -2.89 3.13
N GLN A 11 12.85 -2.54 4.16
CA GLN A 11 12.26 -1.19 4.30
C GLN A 11 13.32 -0.10 4.34
N TYR A 12 14.47 -0.35 4.95
CA TYR A 12 15.54 0.66 5.09
C TYR A 12 16.11 1.14 3.74
N HIS A 13 16.20 0.28 2.72
CA HIS A 13 16.63 0.70 1.38
C HIS A 13 15.66 1.73 0.77
N LEU A 14 14.36 1.51 0.96
CA LEU A 14 13.34 2.44 0.50
C LEU A 14 13.38 3.74 1.28
N GLU A 15 13.51 3.67 2.61
CA GLU A 15 13.62 4.85 3.48
C GLU A 15 14.85 5.68 3.12
N GLU A 16 16.01 5.05 2.88
CA GLU A 16 17.22 5.74 2.45
C GLU A 16 17.00 6.49 1.12
N ALA A 17 16.41 5.83 0.12
CA ALA A 17 16.11 6.45 -1.16
C ALA A 17 15.13 7.64 -1.00
N LEU A 18 14.08 7.51 -0.19
CA LEU A 18 13.13 8.58 0.08
C LEU A 18 13.76 9.75 0.82
N VAL A 19 14.60 9.49 1.83
CA VAL A 19 15.33 10.53 2.56
C VAL A 19 16.32 11.26 1.66
N ALA A 20 17.06 10.52 0.82
CA ALA A 20 17.97 11.12 -0.14
C ALA A 20 17.21 12.03 -1.14
N ARG A 21 16.07 11.57 -1.63
CA ARG A 21 15.22 12.37 -2.51
C ARG A 21 14.65 13.60 -1.83
N ALA A 22 14.14 13.47 -0.59
CA ALA A 22 13.59 14.59 0.17
C ALA A 22 14.65 15.68 0.42
N ARG A 23 15.89 15.29 0.73
CA ARG A 23 17.01 16.23 0.89
C ARG A 23 17.36 16.98 -0.40
N ALA A 24 17.14 16.35 -1.56
CA ALA A 24 17.43 16.94 -2.86
C ALA A 24 16.32 17.88 -3.38
N VAL A 25 15.14 17.89 -2.74
CA VAL A 25 13.99 18.71 -3.17
C VAL A 25 14.01 20.02 -2.38
N PRO A 26 14.15 21.19 -3.04
CA PRO A 26 14.05 22.48 -2.37
C PRO A 26 12.66 22.64 -1.70
N GLY A 27 12.66 23.19 -0.48
CA GLY A 27 11.42 23.43 0.29
C GLY A 27 10.99 22.25 1.17
N ILE A 28 11.65 21.09 1.11
CA ILE A 28 11.45 20.01 2.08
C ILE A 28 12.50 20.14 3.19
N GLU A 29 12.04 20.32 4.42
CA GLU A 29 12.88 20.35 5.60
C GLU A 29 12.70 19.08 6.43
N LEU A 30 13.79 18.32 6.63
CA LEU A 30 13.82 17.12 7.47
C LEU A 30 14.38 17.48 8.85
N ARG A 31 13.54 17.40 9.88
CA ARG A 31 13.88 17.70 11.27
C ARG A 31 13.92 16.43 12.11
N TRP A 32 15.11 15.87 12.28
CA TRP A 32 15.33 14.70 13.13
C TRP A 32 15.27 15.05 14.61
N LYS A 33 14.85 14.10 15.46
CA LYS A 33 14.68 14.30 16.90
C LYS A 33 13.70 15.41 17.28
N ASN A 34 12.77 15.73 16.39
CA ASN A 34 11.68 16.65 16.62
C ASN A 34 10.39 15.86 16.87
N LYS A 35 9.95 15.79 18.12
CA LYS A 35 8.80 15.02 18.54
C LYS A 35 7.59 15.94 18.75
N VAL A 36 6.50 15.69 18.04
CA VAL A 36 5.23 16.39 18.30
C VAL A 36 4.67 15.92 19.65
N THR A 37 4.50 16.85 20.59
CA THR A 37 4.03 16.60 21.95
C THR A 37 2.73 17.35 22.28
N GLY A 38 2.34 18.30 21.43
CA GLY A 38 1.09 19.04 21.58
C GLY A 38 0.47 19.37 20.24
N LEU A 39 -0.85 19.39 20.20
CA LEU A 39 -1.65 19.68 19.01
C LEU A 39 -2.86 20.53 19.35
N ARG A 40 -3.06 21.59 18.58
CA ARG A 40 -4.26 22.44 18.66
C ARG A 40 -4.80 22.69 17.25
N PRO A 41 -5.77 21.89 16.78
CA PRO A 41 -6.43 22.13 15.50
C PRO A 41 -7.27 23.40 15.55
N GLY A 42 -7.06 24.29 14.58
CA GLY A 42 -7.90 25.46 14.35
C GLY A 42 -8.69 25.33 13.04
N ARG A 43 -9.44 26.38 12.69
CA ARG A 43 -10.19 26.41 11.44
C ARG A 43 -9.28 26.50 10.22
N ASP A 44 -8.29 27.39 10.27
CA ASP A 44 -7.44 27.74 9.11
C ASP A 44 -5.99 27.25 9.23
N ARG A 45 -5.61 26.79 10.42
CA ARG A 45 -4.26 26.29 10.73
C ARG A 45 -4.29 25.26 11.84
N VAL A 46 -3.17 24.56 12.00
CA VAL A 46 -2.90 23.63 13.10
C VAL A 46 -1.66 24.15 13.84
N ASP A 47 -1.78 24.41 15.13
CA ASP A 47 -0.63 24.73 15.98
C ASP A 47 -0.10 23.44 16.59
N VAL A 48 1.22 23.24 16.51
CA VAL A 48 1.90 22.07 17.06
C VAL A 48 3.00 22.50 18.03
N THR A 49 3.12 21.76 19.12
CA THR A 49 4.26 21.85 20.04
C THR A 49 5.21 20.70 19.74
N ILE A 50 6.47 21.00 19.65
CA ILE A 50 7.52 20.07 19.25
C ILE A 50 8.61 20.09 20.31
N ASP A 51 8.95 18.90 20.84
CA ASP A 51 10.07 18.72 21.75
C ASP A 51 11.32 18.32 20.96
N THR A 52 12.45 18.91 21.36
CA THR A 52 13.77 18.58 20.82
C THR A 52 14.78 18.47 21.95
N PRO A 53 15.99 17.92 21.70
CA PRO A 53 17.06 17.90 22.68
C PRO A 53 17.48 19.29 23.20
N ASP A 54 17.22 20.33 22.40
CA ASP A 54 17.57 21.73 22.73
C ASP A 54 16.40 22.49 23.40
N GLY A 55 15.27 21.80 23.62
CA GLY A 55 14.07 22.35 24.24
C GLY A 55 12.87 22.40 23.31
N PRO A 56 11.68 22.70 23.84
CA PRO A 56 10.45 22.74 23.06
C PRO A 56 10.31 24.03 22.26
N TYR A 57 9.64 23.93 21.11
CA TYR A 57 9.18 25.08 20.35
C TYR A 57 7.78 24.86 19.77
N ALA A 58 7.14 25.91 19.31
CA ALA A 58 5.85 25.84 18.63
C ALA A 58 5.97 26.28 17.18
N MET A 59 5.15 25.68 16.32
CA MET A 59 4.98 26.11 14.94
C MET A 59 3.52 25.96 14.51
N SER A 60 3.13 26.69 13.47
CA SER A 60 1.82 26.58 12.85
C SER A 60 1.97 26.13 11.42
N CYS A 61 1.06 25.26 10.97
CA CYS A 61 0.97 24.81 9.58
C CYS A 61 -0.48 24.94 9.08
N GLU A 62 -0.66 25.06 7.76
CA GLU A 62 -1.99 25.08 7.17
C GLU A 62 -2.64 23.69 7.20
N TRP A 63 -1.83 22.65 6.99
CA TRP A 63 -2.26 21.26 7.07
C TRP A 63 -1.25 20.43 7.85
N LEU A 64 -1.73 19.50 8.63
CA LEU A 64 -0.92 18.49 9.30
C LEU A 64 -1.28 17.11 8.73
N VAL A 65 -0.30 16.41 8.17
CA VAL A 65 -0.46 15.01 7.76
C VAL A 65 0.24 14.13 8.79
N ALA A 66 -0.54 13.36 9.54
CA ALA A 66 -0.04 12.46 10.55
C ALA A 66 0.30 11.09 9.92
N CYS A 67 1.59 10.75 9.90
CA CYS A 67 2.15 9.49 9.42
C CYS A 67 3.00 8.79 10.49
N ASP A 68 2.66 8.99 11.77
CA ASP A 68 3.46 8.64 12.95
C ASP A 68 3.26 7.18 13.41
N GLY A 69 2.68 6.31 12.58
CA GLY A 69 2.63 4.86 12.72
C GLY A 69 1.58 4.35 13.74
N ALA A 70 1.56 3.05 13.97
CA ALA A 70 0.51 2.34 14.71
C ALA A 70 0.25 2.84 16.15
N ARG A 71 1.24 3.46 16.80
CA ARG A 71 1.16 3.97 18.18
C ARG A 71 1.10 5.49 18.27
N SER A 72 0.59 6.17 17.27
CA SER A 72 0.71 7.61 17.13
C SER A 72 0.19 8.42 18.32
N PRO A 73 1.00 9.32 18.81
CA PRO A 73 0.57 10.30 19.79
C PRO A 73 -0.46 11.30 19.23
N VAL A 74 -0.41 11.65 17.93
CA VAL A 74 -1.34 12.63 17.33
C VAL A 74 -2.79 12.20 17.46
N ARG A 75 -3.12 10.90 17.22
CA ARG A 75 -4.48 10.37 17.43
C ARG A 75 -4.91 10.51 18.88
N GLY A 76 -4.03 10.12 19.80
CA GLY A 76 -4.28 10.25 21.23
C GLY A 76 -4.55 11.69 21.66
N MET A 77 -3.78 12.66 21.15
CA MET A 77 -3.99 14.09 21.41
C MET A 77 -5.32 14.60 20.90
N MET A 78 -5.86 13.99 19.83
CA MET A 78 -7.17 14.33 19.27
C MET A 78 -8.32 13.53 19.88
N GLY A 79 -8.07 12.61 20.81
CA GLY A 79 -9.11 11.75 21.40
C GLY A 79 -9.76 10.79 20.39
N LEU A 80 -9.05 10.44 19.32
CA LEU A 80 -9.58 9.60 18.24
C LEU A 80 -9.20 8.14 18.46
N GLU A 81 -10.06 7.25 17.99
CA GLU A 81 -9.90 5.80 18.13
C GLU A 81 -9.89 5.11 16.78
N SER A 82 -9.36 3.88 16.74
CA SER A 82 -9.46 2.97 15.62
C SER A 82 -10.35 1.78 15.97
N GLU A 83 -11.15 1.34 15.01
CA GLU A 83 -12.06 0.21 15.13
C GLU A 83 -11.53 -1.00 14.35
N GLY A 84 -11.81 -2.22 14.82
CA GLY A 84 -11.43 -3.45 14.15
C GLY A 84 -10.97 -4.54 15.11
N GLN A 85 -10.12 -5.44 14.60
CA GLN A 85 -9.75 -6.68 15.28
C GLN A 85 -8.25 -6.70 15.61
N VAL A 86 -7.93 -7.23 16.80
CA VAL A 86 -6.58 -7.64 17.20
C VAL A 86 -6.54 -9.16 17.15
N PHE A 87 -5.61 -9.73 16.39
CA PHE A 87 -5.46 -11.18 16.32
C PHE A 87 -4.71 -11.72 17.54
N ARG A 88 -5.19 -12.85 18.04
CA ARG A 88 -4.56 -13.56 19.15
C ARG A 88 -3.44 -14.49 18.65
N ASP A 89 -2.61 -13.98 17.77
CA ASP A 89 -1.40 -14.66 17.31
C ASP A 89 -0.25 -13.68 17.35
N ARG A 90 0.89 -14.20 17.70
CA ARG A 90 2.16 -13.52 17.59
C ARG A 90 2.99 -14.21 16.55
N PHE A 91 3.84 -13.45 15.90
CA PHE A 91 4.79 -13.97 14.93
C PHE A 91 6.17 -13.47 15.30
N LEU A 92 7.09 -14.40 15.48
CA LEU A 92 8.51 -14.12 15.51
C LEU A 92 8.98 -13.95 14.08
N ILE A 93 9.45 -12.78 13.74
CA ILE A 93 10.05 -12.46 12.45
C ILE A 93 11.55 -12.38 12.66
N ALA A 94 12.30 -13.16 11.91
CA ALA A 94 13.75 -13.15 11.93
C ALA A 94 14.28 -12.95 10.51
N ASP A 95 15.11 -11.93 10.32
CA ASP A 95 15.90 -11.74 9.11
C ASP A 95 17.29 -12.35 9.34
N ILE A 96 17.67 -13.25 8.45
CA ILE A 96 18.94 -13.98 8.53
C ILE A 96 19.71 -13.85 7.23
N HIS A 97 21.01 -13.67 7.33
CA HIS A 97 21.91 -13.88 6.20
C HIS A 97 22.19 -15.36 6.04
N MET A 98 21.83 -15.95 4.93
CA MET A 98 22.23 -17.31 4.58
C MET A 98 22.42 -17.48 3.09
N GLN A 99 23.41 -18.25 2.71
CA GLN A 99 23.51 -18.80 1.37
C GLN A 99 22.69 -20.09 1.31
N SER A 100 21.75 -20.15 0.40
CA SER A 100 20.80 -21.26 0.32
C SER A 100 20.39 -21.51 -1.13
N ASP A 101 20.20 -22.78 -1.45
CA ASP A 101 19.66 -23.26 -2.73
C ASP A 101 18.13 -23.24 -2.80
N PHE A 102 17.45 -22.70 -1.78
CA PHE A 102 16.01 -22.49 -1.86
C PHE A 102 15.68 -21.62 -3.07
N PRO A 103 14.71 -22.00 -3.91
CA PRO A 103 14.19 -21.11 -4.93
C PRO A 103 13.75 -19.76 -4.34
N PRO A 104 13.94 -18.64 -5.07
CA PRO A 104 13.56 -17.30 -4.59
C PRO A 104 12.03 -17.11 -4.61
N GLU A 105 11.35 -18.02 -3.95
CA GLU A 105 9.89 -18.10 -3.84
C GLU A 105 9.47 -17.80 -2.40
N ARG A 106 8.16 -17.58 -2.21
CA ARG A 106 7.56 -17.46 -0.90
C ARG A 106 7.05 -18.81 -0.46
N TRP A 107 7.69 -19.39 0.56
CA TRP A 107 7.36 -20.68 1.13
C TRP A 107 6.45 -20.54 2.33
N PHE A 108 5.37 -21.31 2.33
CA PHE A 108 4.46 -21.44 3.46
C PHE A 108 4.37 -22.89 3.90
N TRP A 109 4.62 -23.12 5.17
CA TRP A 109 4.37 -24.40 5.83
C TRP A 109 3.20 -24.24 6.80
N PHE A 110 2.24 -25.12 6.68
CA PHE A 110 1.09 -25.22 7.57
C PHE A 110 1.28 -26.47 8.43
N ASP A 111 1.55 -26.26 9.73
CA ASP A 111 1.81 -27.33 10.69
C ASP A 111 2.99 -28.25 10.29
N PRO A 112 4.19 -27.71 10.04
CA PRO A 112 5.34 -28.54 9.69
C PRO A 112 5.89 -29.31 10.91
N PRO A 113 6.54 -30.47 10.69
CA PRO A 113 7.13 -31.26 11.78
C PRO A 113 8.15 -30.50 12.66
N PHE A 114 8.84 -29.53 12.07
CA PHE A 114 9.83 -28.71 12.78
C PHE A 114 9.20 -27.55 13.59
N HIS A 115 7.89 -27.27 13.41
CA HIS A 115 7.13 -26.27 14.16
C HIS A 115 5.66 -26.69 14.32
N PRO A 116 5.39 -27.73 15.15
CA PRO A 116 4.07 -28.37 15.19
C PRO A 116 2.96 -27.44 15.66
N GLY A 117 1.78 -27.59 15.05
CA GLY A 117 0.56 -26.85 15.38
C GLY A 117 0.49 -25.41 14.88
N GLN A 118 1.56 -24.90 14.26
CA GLN A 118 1.70 -23.51 13.87
C GLN A 118 2.25 -23.39 12.45
N SER A 119 2.11 -22.20 11.85
CA SER A 119 2.57 -21.94 10.48
C SER A 119 3.95 -21.29 10.49
N VAL A 120 4.70 -21.53 9.41
CA VAL A 120 6.00 -20.90 9.16
C VAL A 120 6.03 -20.34 7.75
N LEU A 121 6.67 -19.18 7.57
CA LEU A 121 6.89 -18.55 6.31
C LEU A 121 8.39 -18.32 6.10
N LEU A 122 8.86 -18.51 4.87
CA LEU A 122 10.22 -18.17 4.42
C LEU A 122 10.17 -17.44 3.09
N HIS A 123 10.90 -16.36 2.95
CA HIS A 123 11.09 -15.72 1.65
C HIS A 123 12.40 -14.93 1.58
N ARG A 124 12.97 -14.91 0.37
CA ARG A 124 14.19 -14.17 0.10
C ARG A 124 13.89 -12.67 -0.02
N GLN A 125 14.77 -11.87 0.53
CA GLN A 125 14.86 -10.42 0.40
C GLN A 125 16.05 -10.06 -0.51
N ALA A 126 16.42 -8.77 -0.60
CA ALA A 126 17.67 -8.36 -1.21
C ALA A 126 18.90 -8.79 -0.35
N ASP A 127 20.09 -8.68 -0.91
CA ASP A 127 21.38 -8.83 -0.21
C ASP A 127 21.56 -10.16 0.55
N ASP A 128 21.05 -11.27 -0.03
CA ASP A 128 21.08 -12.61 0.55
C ASP A 128 20.43 -12.73 1.95
N VAL A 129 19.57 -11.78 2.29
CA VAL A 129 18.75 -11.83 3.48
C VAL A 129 17.53 -12.70 3.23
N TRP A 130 17.21 -13.56 4.20
CA TRP A 130 16.03 -14.40 4.21
C TRP A 130 15.19 -14.08 5.43
N ARG A 131 13.91 -13.79 5.21
CA ARG A 131 12.95 -13.58 6.29
C ARG A 131 12.25 -14.87 6.61
N VAL A 132 12.26 -15.21 7.90
CA VAL A 132 11.52 -16.34 8.45
C VAL A 132 10.50 -15.82 9.46
N ASP A 133 9.24 -16.17 9.27
CA ASP A 133 8.16 -15.80 10.18
C ASP A 133 7.65 -17.08 10.85
N PHE A 134 7.84 -17.22 12.15
CA PHE A 134 7.29 -18.31 12.96
C PHE A 134 6.03 -17.85 13.67
N GLN A 135 4.90 -18.49 13.42
CA GLN A 135 3.71 -18.29 14.22
C GLN A 135 4.00 -18.72 15.67
N LEU A 136 3.56 -17.93 16.63
CA LEU A 136 3.66 -18.20 18.07
C LEU A 136 2.25 -18.25 18.68
N GLY A 137 2.10 -18.89 19.83
CA GLY A 137 0.89 -18.80 20.62
C GLY A 137 0.69 -17.40 21.21
N TRP A 138 -0.54 -17.11 21.63
CA TRP A 138 -0.86 -15.84 22.27
C TRP A 138 -0.11 -15.58 23.57
N ASP A 139 0.19 -16.65 24.30
CA ASP A 139 0.89 -16.59 25.61
C ASP A 139 2.41 -16.44 25.48
N ALA A 140 2.95 -16.45 24.26
CA ALA A 140 4.37 -16.25 24.01
C ALA A 140 4.81 -14.85 24.46
N ASP A 141 5.88 -14.77 25.26
CA ASP A 141 6.45 -13.50 25.70
C ASP A 141 7.30 -12.89 24.57
N PRO A 142 6.95 -11.70 24.04
CA PRO A 142 7.70 -11.09 22.95
C PRO A 142 9.18 -10.82 23.29
N ASP A 143 9.50 -10.51 24.53
CA ASP A 143 10.86 -10.19 24.93
C ASP A 143 11.73 -11.44 25.09
N GLU A 144 11.11 -12.57 25.47
CA GLU A 144 11.79 -13.85 25.51
C GLU A 144 11.95 -14.47 24.12
N GLU A 145 10.91 -14.44 23.29
CA GLU A 145 10.89 -15.13 22.01
C GLU A 145 11.85 -14.54 20.96
N LYS A 146 12.23 -13.26 21.09
CA LYS A 146 13.22 -12.61 20.22
C LYS A 146 14.68 -12.87 20.61
N LYS A 147 14.94 -13.62 21.72
CA LYS A 147 16.30 -13.93 22.14
C LYS A 147 16.92 -15.01 21.23
N PRO A 148 18.24 -14.95 20.97
CA PRO A 148 18.94 -15.94 20.15
C PRO A 148 18.70 -17.39 20.63
N GLU A 149 18.63 -17.62 21.94
CA GLU A 149 18.40 -18.92 22.53
C GLU A 149 17.05 -19.56 22.19
N ARG A 150 16.08 -18.70 21.78
CA ARG A 150 14.75 -19.13 21.31
C ARG A 150 14.68 -19.23 19.79
N ILE A 151 15.41 -18.38 19.07
CA ILE A 151 15.42 -18.31 17.61
C ILE A 151 16.27 -19.42 17.00
N LEU A 152 17.50 -19.61 17.48
CA LEU A 152 18.46 -20.55 16.90
C LEU A 152 17.96 -22.01 16.84
N PRO A 153 17.31 -22.56 17.90
CA PRO A 153 16.77 -23.91 17.81
C PRO A 153 15.70 -24.09 16.76
N ARG A 154 14.83 -23.07 16.55
CA ARG A 154 13.78 -23.10 15.53
C ARG A 154 14.37 -23.05 14.12
N LEU A 155 15.34 -22.16 13.90
CA LEU A 155 16.04 -22.08 12.61
C LEU A 155 16.78 -23.38 12.29
N ARG A 156 17.48 -23.96 13.25
CA ARG A 156 18.17 -25.25 13.04
C ARG A 156 17.22 -26.42 12.81
N ALA A 157 16.07 -26.43 13.49
CA ALA A 157 15.04 -27.45 13.25
C ALA A 157 14.45 -27.34 11.85
N MET A 158 14.36 -26.13 11.29
CA MET A 158 13.85 -25.86 9.96
C MET A 158 14.89 -26.10 8.87
N LEU A 159 16.10 -25.57 9.04
CA LEU A 159 17.12 -25.50 8.00
C LEU A 159 18.11 -26.67 8.05
N GLY A 160 18.13 -27.42 9.15
CA GLY A 160 19.08 -28.50 9.42
C GLY A 160 20.18 -28.08 10.40
N PRO A 161 20.85 -29.07 11.06
CA PRO A 161 21.82 -28.79 12.09
C PRO A 161 23.10 -28.13 11.58
N ASP A 162 23.46 -28.35 10.31
CA ASP A 162 24.66 -27.84 9.67
C ASP A 162 24.44 -26.53 8.92
N ALA A 163 23.22 -25.97 8.97
CA ALA A 163 22.89 -24.73 8.29
C ALA A 163 23.73 -23.55 8.84
N ARG A 164 24.32 -22.80 7.92
CA ARG A 164 25.11 -21.60 8.22
C ARG A 164 24.28 -20.36 7.96
N PHE A 165 24.06 -19.57 8.98
CA PHE A 165 23.34 -18.32 8.91
C PHE A 165 23.74 -17.40 10.07
N ASP A 166 23.58 -16.10 9.86
CA ASP A 166 23.74 -15.06 10.87
C ASP A 166 22.41 -14.32 11.01
N ILE A 167 21.98 -14.05 12.25
CA ILE A 167 20.76 -13.30 12.53
C ILE A 167 21.08 -11.81 12.35
N GLU A 168 20.45 -11.17 11.39
CA GLU A 168 20.56 -9.72 11.20
C GLU A 168 19.63 -8.97 12.15
N TRP A 169 18.39 -9.44 12.23
CA TRP A 169 17.36 -8.77 13.00
C TRP A 169 16.26 -9.75 13.44
N ALA A 170 15.64 -9.47 14.58
CA ALA A 170 14.47 -10.21 15.03
C ALA A 170 13.48 -9.35 15.80
N SER A 171 12.20 -9.62 15.63
CA SER A 171 11.12 -8.98 16.36
C SER A 171 9.92 -9.89 16.52
N VAL A 172 9.04 -9.59 17.48
CA VAL A 172 7.76 -10.28 17.64
C VAL A 172 6.63 -9.32 17.40
N TYR A 173 5.76 -9.66 16.45
CA TYR A 173 4.61 -8.87 16.05
C TYR A 173 3.30 -9.49 16.50
N THR A 174 2.38 -8.63 16.95
CA THR A 174 0.96 -8.93 17.12
C THR A 174 0.20 -8.25 16.00
N PHE A 175 -0.49 -9.04 15.18
CA PHE A 175 -1.20 -8.49 14.02
C PHE A 175 -2.52 -7.83 14.43
N GLN A 176 -2.83 -6.76 13.72
CA GLN A 176 -4.06 -6.01 13.89
C GLN A 176 -4.64 -5.68 12.51
N CYS A 177 -5.96 -5.73 12.41
CA CYS A 177 -6.71 -5.21 11.26
C CYS A 177 -7.70 -4.17 11.80
N ARG A 178 -7.33 -2.92 11.76
CA ARG A 178 -8.08 -1.80 12.37
C ARG A 178 -7.95 -0.56 11.50
N ARG A 179 -8.96 0.30 11.50
CA ARG A 179 -8.87 1.63 10.90
C ARG A 179 -9.61 2.68 11.72
N MET A 180 -9.31 3.94 11.49
CA MET A 180 -10.12 5.07 11.95
C MET A 180 -11.44 5.14 11.17
N LYS A 181 -12.49 5.71 11.77
CA LYS A 181 -13.75 5.97 11.06
C LYS A 181 -13.57 6.95 9.91
N ARG A 182 -12.76 7.98 10.15
CA ARG A 182 -12.43 9.03 9.19
C ARG A 182 -10.92 9.28 9.22
N PHE A 183 -10.35 9.61 8.06
CA PHE A 183 -8.93 9.94 7.92
C PHE A 183 -8.68 11.45 7.88
N ARG A 184 -9.73 12.26 7.65
CA ARG A 184 -9.67 13.71 7.73
C ARG A 184 -10.43 14.25 8.96
N HIS A 185 -9.80 15.13 9.73
CA HIS A 185 -10.36 15.84 10.86
C HIS A 185 -10.00 17.33 10.78
N GLY A 186 -10.80 18.11 10.07
CA GLY A 186 -10.47 19.50 9.75
C GLY A 186 -9.21 19.62 8.90
N ARG A 187 -8.20 20.27 9.42
CA ARG A 187 -6.87 20.45 8.79
C ARG A 187 -5.85 19.36 9.18
N VAL A 188 -6.27 18.36 9.92
CA VAL A 188 -5.45 17.19 10.27
C VAL A 188 -5.89 16.00 9.43
N VAL A 189 -4.96 15.39 8.70
CA VAL A 189 -5.20 14.23 7.84
C VAL A 189 -4.30 13.09 8.30
N PHE A 190 -4.83 11.89 8.33
CA PHE A 190 -4.12 10.68 8.73
C PHE A 190 -3.84 9.80 7.50
N ALA A 191 -2.63 9.23 7.42
CA ALA A 191 -2.20 8.35 6.34
C ALA A 191 -1.34 7.19 6.85
N GLY A 192 -1.33 6.08 6.12
CA GLY A 192 -0.55 4.88 6.44
C GLY A 192 -1.09 4.12 7.65
N ASP A 193 -0.22 3.40 8.36
CA ASP A 193 -0.54 2.53 9.52
C ASP A 193 -1.31 3.24 10.64
N TRP A 194 -1.35 4.52 10.57
CA TRP A 194 -2.04 5.41 11.45
C TRP A 194 -3.54 5.48 11.17
N ALA A 195 -3.89 5.61 9.91
CA ALA A 195 -5.26 5.60 9.46
C ALA A 195 -5.83 4.17 9.46
N HIS A 196 -5.02 3.18 9.05
CA HIS A 196 -5.42 1.80 8.91
C HIS A 196 -4.24 0.83 9.14
N LEU A 197 -4.45 -0.13 10.01
CA LEU A 197 -3.53 -1.23 10.28
C LEU A 197 -4.05 -2.50 9.61
N VAL A 198 -3.18 -3.23 8.94
CA VAL A 198 -3.48 -4.52 8.34
C VAL A 198 -2.44 -5.57 8.74
N SER A 199 -2.81 -6.85 8.70
CA SER A 199 -1.84 -7.92 8.86
C SER A 199 -0.85 -7.94 7.68
N PRO A 200 0.37 -8.48 7.83
CA PRO A 200 1.37 -8.52 6.76
C PRO A 200 0.99 -9.47 5.62
N PHE A 201 -0.02 -10.32 5.82
CA PHE A 201 -0.46 -11.27 4.80
C PHE A 201 -1.14 -10.56 3.62
N GLY A 202 -0.49 -10.64 2.46
CA GLY A 202 -0.89 -9.95 1.25
C GLY A 202 -0.12 -8.67 0.95
N ALA A 203 0.90 -8.33 1.75
CA ALA A 203 1.80 -7.17 1.55
C ALA A 203 1.04 -5.85 1.34
N ARG A 204 0.02 -5.58 2.20
CA ARG A 204 -0.92 -4.46 1.99
C ARG A 204 -0.55 -3.19 2.75
N GLY A 205 0.12 -3.28 3.91
CA GLY A 205 0.36 -2.15 4.80
C GLY A 205 1.14 -1.01 4.11
N ALA A 206 2.41 -1.21 3.83
CA ALA A 206 3.24 -0.19 3.20
C ALA A 206 2.69 0.27 1.83
N ASN A 207 2.21 -0.68 1.01
CA ASN A 207 1.61 -0.35 -0.29
C ASN A 207 0.37 0.56 -0.15
N SER A 208 -0.49 0.33 0.86
CA SER A 208 -1.62 1.21 1.14
C SER A 208 -1.16 2.60 1.60
N GLY A 209 -0.11 2.67 2.42
CA GLY A 209 0.46 3.95 2.83
C GLY A 209 1.00 4.77 1.66
N PHE A 210 1.64 4.13 0.67
CA PHE A 210 2.03 4.80 -0.58
C PHE A 210 0.83 5.29 -1.37
N GLN A 211 -0.22 4.47 -1.47
CA GLN A 211 -1.46 4.88 -2.15
C GLN A 211 -2.16 6.03 -1.41
N ASP A 212 -2.07 6.10 -0.07
CA ASP A 212 -2.57 7.25 0.69
C ASP A 212 -1.80 8.51 0.36
N ALA A 213 -0.47 8.43 0.35
CA ALA A 213 0.40 9.57 0.03
C ALA A 213 0.18 10.06 -1.40
N ASP A 214 0.11 9.16 -2.37
CA ASP A 214 -0.17 9.47 -3.77
C ASP A 214 -1.53 10.14 -3.93
N ASN A 215 -2.58 9.57 -3.33
CA ASN A 215 -3.94 10.11 -3.40
C ASN A 215 -4.09 11.49 -2.73
N LEU A 216 -3.37 11.71 -1.61
CA LEU A 216 -3.47 12.96 -0.85
C LEU A 216 -2.62 14.09 -1.45
N ALA A 217 -1.44 13.77 -1.96
CA ALA A 217 -0.43 14.78 -2.34
C ALA A 217 -0.94 15.76 -3.40
N TRP A 218 -1.49 15.28 -4.50
CA TRP A 218 -2.01 16.14 -5.56
C TRP A 218 -3.25 16.94 -5.13
N LYS A 219 -4.09 16.38 -4.24
CA LYS A 219 -5.27 17.07 -3.71
C LYS A 219 -4.86 18.24 -2.81
N LEU A 220 -3.89 18.02 -1.93
CA LEU A 220 -3.33 19.09 -1.10
C LEU A 220 -2.62 20.13 -1.95
N GLU A 221 -1.89 19.73 -2.96
CA GLU A 221 -1.20 20.65 -3.88
C GLU A 221 -2.20 21.59 -4.57
N LEU A 222 -3.30 21.07 -5.10
CA LEU A 222 -4.33 21.88 -5.76
C LEU A 222 -5.04 22.82 -4.77
N VAL A 223 -5.31 22.36 -3.55
CA VAL A 223 -5.96 23.18 -2.52
C VAL A 223 -5.02 24.27 -2.01
N LEU A 224 -3.76 23.96 -1.70
CA LEU A 224 -2.77 24.91 -1.20
C LEU A 224 -2.39 25.97 -2.27
N SER A 225 -2.40 25.59 -3.54
CA SER A 225 -2.18 26.55 -4.65
C SER A 225 -3.43 27.35 -5.02
N GLY A 226 -4.57 27.14 -4.34
CA GLY A 226 -5.83 27.83 -4.62
C GLY A 226 -6.53 27.40 -5.91
N ARG A 227 -6.07 26.32 -6.55
CA ARG A 227 -6.64 25.78 -7.80
C ARG A 227 -7.86 24.87 -7.57
N ALA A 228 -8.06 24.42 -6.34
CA ALA A 228 -9.24 23.64 -5.97
C ALA A 228 -9.78 24.04 -4.60
N PRO A 229 -11.09 23.87 -4.37
CA PRO A 229 -11.68 24.12 -3.07
C PRO A 229 -11.22 23.08 -2.04
N GLU A 230 -11.22 23.46 -0.77
CA GLU A 230 -10.85 22.56 0.34
C GLU A 230 -11.67 21.26 0.39
N ALA A 231 -12.89 21.29 -0.15
CA ALA A 231 -13.76 20.12 -0.31
C ALA A 231 -13.10 18.98 -1.11
N LEU A 232 -12.10 19.26 -1.95
CA LEU A 232 -11.37 18.23 -2.68
C LEU A 232 -10.70 17.23 -1.73
N VAL A 233 -10.21 17.68 -0.56
CA VAL A 233 -9.58 16.79 0.42
C VAL A 233 -10.59 15.85 1.11
N GLU A 234 -11.90 16.15 1.06
CA GLU A 234 -12.91 15.18 1.54
C GLU A 234 -12.95 13.91 0.67
N SER A 235 -12.63 14.03 -0.61
CA SER A 235 -12.56 12.84 -1.47
C SER A 235 -11.47 11.86 -1.04
N TYR A 236 -10.37 12.34 -0.43
CA TYR A 236 -9.35 11.48 0.17
C TYR A 236 -9.95 10.59 1.28
N ASP A 237 -10.74 11.19 2.19
CA ASP A 237 -11.38 10.47 3.29
C ASP A 237 -12.28 9.35 2.76
N VAL A 238 -13.13 9.63 1.77
CA VAL A 238 -14.04 8.66 1.16
C VAL A 238 -13.27 7.55 0.46
N GLU A 239 -12.36 7.91 -0.40
CA GLU A 239 -11.60 6.97 -1.24
C GLU A 239 -10.70 6.05 -0.41
N ARG A 240 -9.95 6.62 0.54
CA ARG A 240 -8.98 5.83 1.32
C ARG A 240 -9.65 5.02 2.43
N THR A 241 -10.75 5.48 2.98
CA THR A 241 -11.58 4.69 3.91
C THR A 241 -12.13 3.44 3.23
N ARG A 242 -12.68 3.59 2.01
CA ARG A 242 -13.13 2.44 1.21
C ARG A 242 -12.00 1.45 0.90
N ALA A 243 -10.85 1.96 0.44
CA ALA A 243 -9.69 1.13 0.15
C ALA A 243 -9.18 0.39 1.41
N ALA A 244 -9.21 1.05 2.57
CA ALA A 244 -8.87 0.44 3.84
C ALA A 244 -9.85 -0.68 4.21
N ASP A 245 -11.16 -0.51 4.03
CA ASP A 245 -12.16 -1.56 4.28
C ASP A 245 -11.91 -2.81 3.44
N GLU A 246 -11.62 -2.65 2.15
CA GLU A 246 -11.26 -3.78 1.28
C GLU A 246 -9.97 -4.47 1.76
N ASN A 247 -8.96 -3.69 2.13
CA ASN A 247 -7.70 -4.23 2.62
C ASN A 247 -7.86 -4.96 3.97
N LEU A 248 -8.65 -4.41 4.90
CA LEU A 248 -8.96 -5.05 6.18
C LEU A 248 -9.66 -6.39 5.95
N LEU A 249 -10.68 -6.42 5.09
CA LEU A 249 -11.43 -7.64 4.77
C LEU A 249 -10.51 -8.73 4.22
N ASN A 250 -9.68 -8.40 3.22
CA ASN A 250 -8.78 -9.36 2.59
C ASN A 250 -7.66 -9.81 3.54
N SER A 251 -7.09 -8.90 4.34
CA SER A 251 -6.06 -9.24 5.33
C SER A 251 -6.62 -10.11 6.46
N THR A 252 -7.81 -9.82 6.94
CA THR A 252 -8.49 -10.64 7.97
C THR A 252 -8.72 -12.07 7.47
N ARG A 253 -9.28 -12.21 6.27
CA ARG A 253 -9.50 -13.53 5.64
C ARG A 253 -8.21 -14.32 5.47
N SER A 254 -7.15 -13.67 5.02
CA SER A 254 -5.83 -14.31 4.87
C SER A 254 -5.28 -14.76 6.22
N THR A 255 -5.39 -13.91 7.24
CA THR A 255 -4.94 -14.24 8.60
C THR A 255 -5.71 -15.42 9.19
N ASP A 256 -7.05 -15.42 9.09
CA ASP A 256 -7.89 -16.50 9.60
C ASP A 256 -7.61 -17.84 8.90
N PHE A 257 -7.29 -17.81 7.59
CA PHE A 257 -6.88 -19.00 6.85
C PHE A 257 -5.53 -19.53 7.32
N ILE A 258 -4.55 -18.65 7.51
CA ILE A 258 -3.18 -19.02 7.91
C ILE A 258 -3.15 -19.48 9.38
N THR A 259 -3.94 -18.84 10.24
CA THR A 259 -3.97 -19.07 11.68
C THR A 259 -5.37 -19.50 12.18
N PRO A 260 -5.87 -20.69 11.79
CA PRO A 260 -7.23 -21.11 12.13
C PRO A 260 -7.43 -21.23 13.64
N LYS A 261 -8.51 -20.65 14.17
CA LYS A 261 -8.80 -20.52 15.59
C LYS A 261 -9.64 -21.66 16.18
N SER A 262 -10.23 -22.49 15.34
CA SER A 262 -11.09 -23.60 15.76
C SER A 262 -10.75 -24.89 15.02
N PRO A 263 -11.14 -26.07 15.57
CA PRO A 263 -11.01 -27.34 14.84
C PRO A 263 -11.70 -27.31 13.48
N ALA A 264 -12.88 -26.67 13.38
CA ALA A 264 -13.62 -26.55 12.13
C ALA A 264 -12.87 -25.72 11.10
N SER A 265 -12.33 -24.55 11.46
CA SER A 265 -11.53 -23.73 10.55
C SER A 265 -10.22 -24.41 10.14
N ARG A 266 -9.60 -25.20 11.02
CA ARG A 266 -8.44 -26.01 10.67
C ARG A 266 -8.79 -27.09 9.65
N THR A 267 -9.88 -27.84 9.89
CA THR A 267 -10.37 -28.86 8.96
C THR A 267 -10.67 -28.26 7.59
N PHE A 268 -11.31 -27.08 7.57
CA PHE A 268 -11.58 -26.36 6.32
C PHE A 268 -10.30 -25.99 5.57
N ARG A 269 -9.32 -25.37 6.26
CA ARG A 269 -8.01 -25.03 5.68
C ARG A 269 -7.33 -26.26 5.08
N ASP A 270 -7.25 -27.35 5.84
CA ASP A 270 -6.53 -28.55 5.44
C ASP A 270 -7.21 -29.22 4.24
N ALA A 271 -8.55 -29.23 4.21
CA ALA A 271 -9.31 -29.72 3.05
C ALA A 271 -9.08 -28.86 1.80
N VAL A 272 -9.07 -27.53 1.95
CA VAL A 272 -8.77 -26.60 0.84
C VAL A 272 -7.36 -26.83 0.33
N LEU A 273 -6.36 -26.98 1.20
CA LEU A 273 -4.96 -27.25 0.81
C LEU A 273 -4.84 -28.59 0.04
N GLN A 274 -5.54 -29.63 0.47
CA GLN A 274 -5.56 -30.91 -0.25
C GLN A 274 -6.20 -30.80 -1.62
N LEU A 275 -7.33 -30.09 -1.73
CA LEU A 275 -8.00 -29.86 -3.01
C LEU A 275 -7.13 -29.00 -3.95
N ALA A 276 -6.44 -28.00 -3.42
CA ALA A 276 -5.59 -27.07 -4.19
C ALA A 276 -4.43 -27.79 -4.91
N LYS A 277 -3.99 -28.95 -4.43
CA LYS A 277 -2.99 -29.78 -5.09
C LYS A 277 -3.44 -30.26 -6.46
N ARG A 278 -4.75 -30.50 -6.65
CA ARG A 278 -5.32 -31.15 -7.84
C ARG A 278 -6.29 -30.26 -8.62
N HIS A 279 -6.88 -29.24 -7.98
CA HIS A 279 -7.96 -28.45 -8.56
C HIS A 279 -7.64 -26.94 -8.58
N PRO A 280 -7.57 -26.32 -9.77
CA PRO A 280 -7.27 -24.89 -9.90
C PRO A 280 -8.24 -23.96 -9.15
N PHE A 281 -9.54 -24.31 -9.07
CA PHE A 281 -10.51 -23.48 -8.33
C PHE A 281 -10.17 -23.36 -6.84
N ALA A 282 -9.68 -24.44 -6.24
CA ALA A 282 -9.33 -24.46 -4.82
C ALA A 282 -8.08 -23.61 -4.51
N ARG A 283 -7.18 -23.43 -5.48
CA ARG A 283 -6.03 -22.52 -5.35
C ARG A 283 -6.46 -21.09 -5.12
N ARG A 284 -7.59 -20.66 -5.67
CA ARG A 284 -8.16 -19.34 -5.43
C ARG A 284 -8.65 -19.15 -3.99
N LEU A 285 -8.98 -20.23 -3.28
CA LEU A 285 -9.36 -20.18 -1.86
C LEU A 285 -8.15 -20.06 -0.94
N VAL A 286 -7.01 -20.65 -1.33
CA VAL A 286 -5.74 -20.53 -0.58
C VAL A 286 -5.14 -19.14 -0.76
N ASN A 287 -5.11 -18.71 -1.98
CA ASN A 287 -4.58 -17.41 -2.35
C ASN A 287 -5.73 -16.64 -3.00
N SER A 288 -6.24 -15.62 -2.34
CA SER A 288 -7.25 -14.72 -2.93
C SER A 288 -6.74 -14.04 -4.22
N GLY A 289 -5.51 -14.38 -4.65
CA GLY A 289 -4.85 -13.91 -5.87
C GLY A 289 -4.46 -12.44 -5.82
N ARG A 290 -4.72 -11.77 -4.72
CA ARG A 290 -4.46 -10.36 -4.55
C ARG A 290 -3.39 -10.14 -3.47
N LEU A 291 -2.15 -10.10 -3.88
CA LEU A 291 -1.21 -9.19 -3.24
C LEU A 291 -1.76 -7.77 -3.36
N SER A 292 -1.13 -6.79 -2.74
CA SER A 292 -1.61 -5.41 -2.74
C SER A 292 -1.94 -4.91 -4.16
N VAL A 293 -3.21 -4.95 -4.51
CA VAL A 293 -3.76 -4.35 -5.74
C VAL A 293 -4.53 -3.11 -5.30
N PRO A 294 -4.40 -1.97 -5.98
CA PRO A 294 -5.19 -0.78 -5.68
C PRO A 294 -6.69 -1.10 -5.74
N ALA A 295 -7.43 -0.59 -4.75
CA ALA A 295 -8.88 -0.76 -4.71
C ALA A 295 -9.55 0.03 -5.82
N VAL A 296 -10.72 -0.44 -6.27
CA VAL A 296 -11.59 0.35 -7.14
C VAL A 296 -12.34 1.36 -6.27
N LEU A 297 -12.12 2.65 -6.55
CA LEU A 297 -12.67 3.77 -5.80
C LEU A 297 -14.07 4.15 -6.31
N SER A 298 -14.98 3.17 -6.40
CA SER A 298 -16.30 3.32 -7.01
C SER A 298 -17.17 4.39 -6.33
N ASP A 299 -16.92 4.67 -5.05
CA ASP A 299 -17.70 5.62 -4.25
C ASP A 299 -17.07 7.02 -4.26
N SER A 300 -16.01 7.24 -5.05
CA SER A 300 -15.36 8.54 -5.14
C SER A 300 -16.34 9.59 -5.67
N PRO A 301 -16.46 10.75 -4.99
CA PRO A 301 -17.26 11.87 -5.50
C PRO A 301 -16.63 12.52 -6.76
N LEU A 302 -15.42 12.12 -7.14
CA LEU A 302 -14.74 12.58 -8.33
C LEU A 302 -15.07 11.73 -9.58
N ASN A 303 -15.74 10.59 -9.39
CA ASN A 303 -16.13 9.75 -10.51
C ASN A 303 -17.26 10.40 -11.33
N THR A 304 -17.13 10.34 -12.64
CA THR A 304 -18.24 10.59 -13.56
C THR A 304 -18.87 9.24 -13.90
N PRO A 305 -20.20 9.10 -13.82
CA PRO A 305 -20.87 7.87 -14.19
C PRO A 305 -20.55 7.47 -15.62
N ASP A 306 -20.29 6.18 -15.83
CA ASP A 306 -20.14 5.61 -17.16
C ASP A 306 -21.49 5.69 -17.91
N ARG A 307 -21.45 6.09 -19.17
CA ARG A 307 -22.61 6.20 -20.04
C ARG A 307 -22.57 5.24 -21.21
N ASP A 308 -21.47 4.51 -21.37
CA ASP A 308 -21.31 3.53 -22.44
C ASP A 308 -21.35 2.09 -21.83
N PRO A 309 -22.52 1.43 -21.88
CA PRO A 309 -22.65 0.07 -21.36
C PRO A 309 -21.92 -0.96 -22.23
N ASP A 310 -21.52 -0.61 -23.45
CA ASP A 310 -20.84 -1.50 -24.38
C ASP A 310 -19.30 -1.40 -24.26
N PHE A 311 -18.79 -0.50 -23.41
CA PHE A 311 -17.35 -0.43 -23.13
C PHE A 311 -16.91 -1.73 -22.44
N PRO A 312 -15.91 -2.47 -22.98
CA PRO A 312 -15.57 -3.78 -22.49
C PRO A 312 -15.16 -3.75 -21.01
N SER A 313 -16.01 -4.30 -20.16
CA SER A 313 -15.67 -4.64 -18.79
C SER A 313 -15.05 -6.04 -18.75
N GLY A 314 -13.81 -6.16 -18.35
CA GLY A 314 -13.09 -7.43 -18.26
C GLY A 314 -12.25 -7.54 -16.97
N PRO A 315 -11.48 -8.58 -16.77
CA PRO A 315 -10.53 -8.64 -15.65
C PRO A 315 -9.52 -7.49 -15.77
N GLY A 316 -9.63 -6.50 -14.89
CA GLY A 316 -8.94 -5.21 -15.01
C GLY A 316 -9.83 -4.11 -15.60
N GLU A 317 -11.13 -4.18 -15.30
CA GLU A 317 -12.17 -3.26 -15.79
C GLU A 317 -11.75 -1.80 -15.67
N MET A 318 -11.74 -1.11 -16.80
CA MET A 318 -11.55 0.35 -16.90
C MET A 318 -12.88 1.05 -16.57
N ILE A 319 -13.38 0.85 -15.38
CA ILE A 319 -14.59 1.49 -14.86
C ILE A 319 -14.23 2.75 -14.05
N PRO A 320 -15.14 3.69 -13.85
CA PRO A 320 -14.89 4.86 -13.00
C PRO A 320 -14.36 4.49 -11.62
N GLY A 321 -13.26 5.09 -11.20
CA GLY A 321 -12.57 4.79 -9.95
C GLY A 321 -11.60 3.59 -9.98
N ALA A 322 -11.52 2.86 -11.10
CA ALA A 322 -10.54 1.79 -11.24
C ALA A 322 -9.12 2.32 -11.52
N PRO A 323 -8.08 1.64 -11.01
CA PRO A 323 -6.71 1.94 -11.39
C PRO A 323 -6.51 1.63 -12.88
N ALA A 324 -5.75 2.49 -13.58
CA ALA A 324 -5.42 2.26 -14.99
C ALA A 324 -4.61 0.96 -15.15
N ALA A 325 -5.06 0.13 -16.09
CA ALA A 325 -4.33 -1.08 -16.46
C ALA A 325 -3.19 -0.73 -17.42
N ASP A 326 -2.00 -1.34 -17.22
CA ASP A 326 -0.90 -1.19 -18.14
C ASP A 326 -1.13 -2.01 -19.41
N ALA A 327 -0.81 -1.43 -20.55
CA ALA A 327 -0.97 -2.06 -21.85
C ALA A 327 0.21 -1.70 -22.77
N PRO A 328 0.62 -2.61 -23.68
CA PRO A 328 1.59 -2.25 -24.70
C PRO A 328 0.97 -1.24 -25.68
N VAL A 329 1.71 -0.17 -25.95
CA VAL A 329 1.34 0.89 -26.87
C VAL A 329 2.53 1.23 -27.77
N SER A 330 2.25 1.91 -28.89
CA SER A 330 3.29 2.48 -29.75
C SER A 330 3.24 4.01 -29.62
N GLY A 331 4.34 4.63 -29.24
CA GLY A 331 4.41 6.07 -29.12
C GLY A 331 5.76 6.58 -28.64
N PRO A 332 5.98 7.91 -28.61
CA PRO A 332 7.29 8.51 -28.35
C PRO A 332 7.77 8.34 -26.90
N ASP A 333 6.87 8.28 -25.92
CA ASP A 333 7.23 8.24 -24.48
C ASP A 333 7.45 6.82 -23.96
N GLY A 334 7.38 5.82 -24.84
CA GLY A 334 7.71 4.45 -24.50
C GLY A 334 6.66 3.43 -24.91
N PRO A 335 6.94 2.14 -24.75
CA PRO A 335 6.11 1.06 -25.26
C PRO A 335 4.96 0.66 -24.32
N TRP A 336 4.67 1.42 -23.26
CA TRP A 336 3.68 1.07 -22.25
C TRP A 336 2.78 2.26 -21.86
N LEU A 337 1.48 2.02 -21.69
CA LEU A 337 0.48 3.05 -21.41
C LEU A 337 0.79 3.84 -20.12
N LEU A 338 1.24 3.17 -19.05
CA LEU A 338 1.52 3.85 -17.80
C LEU A 338 2.66 4.87 -17.88
N HIS A 339 3.54 4.81 -18.89
CA HIS A 339 4.55 5.85 -19.12
C HIS A 339 3.94 7.19 -19.52
N TYR A 340 2.73 7.16 -20.07
CA TYR A 340 1.99 8.36 -20.51
C TYR A 340 1.11 8.92 -19.39
N LEU A 341 0.88 8.18 -18.31
CA LEU A 341 -0.01 8.58 -17.21
C LEU A 341 0.75 9.14 -15.99
N GLU A 342 2.05 9.38 -16.10
CA GLU A 342 2.91 9.70 -14.93
C GLU A 342 2.88 11.19 -14.54
N ARG A 343 2.32 12.10 -15.35
CA ARG A 343 2.58 13.56 -15.24
C ARG A 343 1.39 14.42 -14.82
N GLY A 344 0.34 13.84 -14.30
CA GLY A 344 -0.85 14.57 -13.84
C GLY A 344 -2.14 14.05 -14.43
N PHE A 345 -3.10 14.95 -14.66
CA PHE A 345 -4.37 14.56 -15.29
C PHE A 345 -4.16 14.24 -16.77
N THR A 346 -4.65 13.09 -17.20
CA THR A 346 -4.51 12.63 -18.57
C THR A 346 -5.89 12.33 -19.15
N LEU A 347 -6.22 12.92 -20.29
CA LEU A 347 -7.39 12.54 -21.08
C LEU A 347 -6.99 11.41 -22.04
N LEU A 348 -7.47 10.21 -21.75
CA LEU A 348 -7.25 9.05 -22.61
C LEU A 348 -8.43 8.90 -23.56
N ALA A 349 -8.21 9.15 -24.85
CA ALA A 349 -9.24 9.05 -25.87
C ALA A 349 -9.05 7.83 -26.76
N PHE A 350 -10.11 7.05 -26.95
CA PHE A 350 -10.13 5.89 -27.84
C PHE A 350 -10.92 6.25 -29.11
N GLY A 351 -10.22 6.64 -30.19
CA GLY A 351 -10.79 7.06 -31.46
C GLY A 351 -10.75 8.59 -31.66
N PRO A 352 -11.59 9.14 -32.58
CA PRO A 352 -11.61 10.55 -32.82
C PRO A 352 -12.04 11.39 -31.62
N VAL A 353 -11.24 12.37 -31.25
CA VAL A 353 -11.56 13.25 -30.11
C VAL A 353 -12.52 14.33 -30.58
N PRO A 354 -13.72 14.49 -29.96
CA PRO A 354 -14.61 15.60 -30.27
C PRO A 354 -13.95 16.96 -29.97
N PRO A 355 -14.07 17.97 -30.84
CA PRO A 355 -13.46 19.27 -30.59
C PRO A 355 -13.85 19.91 -29.26
N ASP A 356 -15.08 19.72 -28.83
CA ASP A 356 -15.64 20.25 -27.58
C ASP A 356 -14.98 19.62 -26.34
N ALA A 357 -14.54 18.37 -26.41
CA ALA A 357 -13.86 17.71 -25.29
C ALA A 357 -12.53 18.40 -24.96
N VAL A 358 -11.78 18.78 -25.99
CA VAL A 358 -10.52 19.54 -25.84
C VAL A 358 -10.79 20.92 -25.24
N ALA A 359 -11.83 21.59 -25.70
CA ALA A 359 -12.20 22.94 -25.23
C ALA A 359 -12.64 22.94 -23.77
N ILE A 360 -13.42 21.93 -23.31
CA ILE A 360 -13.86 21.79 -21.92
C ILE A 360 -12.66 21.57 -20.98
N TRP A 361 -11.71 20.74 -21.37
CA TRP A 361 -10.52 20.49 -20.57
C TRP A 361 -9.58 21.71 -20.52
N SER A 362 -9.42 22.41 -21.61
CA SER A 362 -8.62 23.63 -21.67
C SER A 362 -9.16 24.73 -20.75
N SER A 363 -10.48 24.80 -20.55
CA SER A 363 -11.12 25.79 -19.67
C SER A 363 -10.91 25.53 -18.19
N CYS A 364 -10.44 24.34 -17.77
CA CYS A 364 -10.19 23.98 -16.37
C CYS A 364 -8.91 24.58 -15.78
N GLY A 365 -8.06 25.24 -16.58
CA GLY A 365 -6.82 25.90 -16.10
C GLY A 365 -5.77 24.96 -15.52
N MET A 366 -5.89 23.66 -15.73
CA MET A 366 -4.93 22.66 -15.31
C MET A 366 -4.09 22.19 -16.50
N ALA A 367 -2.80 21.97 -16.28
CA ALA A 367 -1.98 21.26 -17.25
C ALA A 367 -2.50 19.83 -17.42
N TYR A 368 -2.75 19.40 -18.63
CA TYR A 368 -3.21 18.06 -18.94
C TYR A 368 -2.48 17.51 -20.16
N GLU A 369 -2.46 16.21 -20.25
CA GLU A 369 -1.94 15.48 -21.39
C GLU A 369 -3.10 14.78 -22.11
N LEU A 370 -3.19 14.95 -23.43
CA LEU A 370 -4.15 14.25 -24.27
C LEU A 370 -3.44 13.08 -24.94
N ILE A 371 -3.88 11.87 -24.63
CA ILE A 371 -3.40 10.64 -25.27
C ILE A 371 -4.51 10.12 -26.18
N ILE A 372 -4.26 10.07 -27.47
CA ILE A 372 -5.18 9.50 -28.45
C ILE A 372 -4.70 8.10 -28.81
N CYS A 373 -5.54 7.10 -28.52
CA CYS A 373 -5.30 5.71 -28.88
C CYS A 373 -6.12 5.36 -30.14
N ASP A 374 -5.44 5.03 -31.24
CA ASP A 374 -6.11 4.53 -32.45
C ASP A 374 -6.43 3.04 -32.32
N LEU A 375 -7.71 2.73 -32.18
CA LEU A 375 -8.21 1.36 -32.04
C LEU A 375 -8.14 0.53 -33.34
N ARG A 376 -7.82 1.13 -34.47
CA ARG A 376 -7.81 0.42 -35.77
C ARG A 376 -6.70 -0.63 -35.90
N SER A 377 -5.77 -0.68 -34.93
CA SER A 377 -4.67 -1.66 -34.92
C SER A 377 -4.94 -2.92 -34.08
N LEU A 378 -6.15 -3.14 -33.59
CA LEU A 378 -6.51 -4.26 -32.70
C LEU A 378 -6.44 -5.67 -33.34
N SER A 379 -6.05 -5.80 -34.60
CA SER A 379 -5.77 -7.11 -35.22
C SER A 379 -4.33 -7.60 -34.94
N GLY A 380 -3.90 -7.60 -33.66
CA GLY A 380 -2.71 -8.35 -33.24
C GLY A 380 -1.42 -7.56 -33.00
N HIS A 381 -1.43 -6.22 -33.03
CA HIS A 381 -0.25 -5.37 -32.78
C HIS A 381 -0.57 -4.22 -31.82
N ALA A 382 0.47 -3.66 -31.19
CA ALA A 382 0.35 -2.56 -30.24
C ALA A 382 -0.46 -1.36 -30.77
N THR A 383 -1.35 -0.83 -29.95
CA THR A 383 -2.13 0.39 -30.25
C THR A 383 -1.20 1.60 -30.36
N ALA A 384 -1.32 2.39 -31.44
CA ALA A 384 -0.55 3.62 -31.59
C ALA A 384 -1.14 4.72 -30.69
N CYS A 385 -0.32 5.31 -29.83
CA CYS A 385 -0.68 6.46 -29.00
C CYS A 385 0.16 7.67 -29.40
N THR A 386 -0.49 8.83 -29.52
CA THR A 386 0.18 10.13 -29.68
C THR A 386 -0.11 10.99 -28.47
N SER A 387 0.91 11.58 -27.87
CA SER A 387 0.76 12.52 -26.76
C SER A 387 0.81 13.96 -27.26
N HIS A 388 -0.05 14.82 -26.69
CA HIS A 388 -0.04 16.27 -26.90
C HIS A 388 -0.05 16.94 -25.53
N THR A 389 1.03 17.64 -25.17
CA THR A 389 1.10 18.47 -23.97
C THR A 389 0.69 19.90 -24.30
N TRP A 390 -0.24 20.44 -23.52
CA TRP A 390 -0.69 21.84 -23.65
C TRP A 390 -0.33 22.59 -22.36
N PRO A 391 0.54 23.61 -22.45
CA PRO A 391 0.84 24.45 -21.29
C PRO A 391 -0.39 25.28 -20.88
N PRO A 392 -0.52 25.65 -19.59
CA PRO A 392 -1.70 26.36 -19.06
C PRO A 392 -1.96 27.75 -19.66
N ASP A 393 -0.98 28.34 -20.36
CA ASP A 393 -1.05 29.72 -20.87
C ASP A 393 -1.46 29.85 -22.35
N THR A 394 -1.92 28.77 -22.99
CA THR A 394 -2.23 28.77 -24.44
C THR A 394 -3.72 28.94 -24.75
N VAL A 395 -4.48 29.58 -23.86
CA VAL A 395 -5.87 29.98 -24.17
C VAL A 395 -5.87 31.45 -24.55
N ALA A 396 -5.97 31.75 -25.86
CA ALA A 396 -6.29 33.06 -26.38
C ALA A 396 -7.80 33.18 -26.55
#